data_5373b694b159f58cda416885512ecaaf
#
_entry.id   5373b694b159f58cda416885512ecaaf
#
_cell.length_a   1.000
_cell.length_b   1.000
_cell.length_c   1.000
_cell.angle_alpha   90.00
_cell.angle_beta   90.00
_cell.angle_gamma   90.00
#
_symmetry.space_group_name_H-M   'P 1'
#
loop_
_entity.id
_entity.type
_entity.pdbx_description
1 polymer ?
#
loop_
_entity_poly.entity_id
_entity_poly.type
_entity_poly.pdbx_seq_one_letter_code
_entity_poly.pdbx_strand_id
1 'polypeptide(L)'
;MVMNLSILNYYIFKDSLRFIHPQITYLQDTSNQILFKYALFYNAGEFYKIFNPFKKDSYQISAKIKGDLFPYFLKECMNTAYLHAKEAEKLFCYYIFMSHVIEQQMTPYIEAFSTKKKNKDYVAKTIESYFFNKNEKIRIHKTNLANYFFDSFELNQTDIALIDKPIKRVFGFFCSKNYYLECYNGARFYYDYLSRSTTGIKKPLYALYDFFLNHRKHKRKAKTFLYPKKIDTTILNLTKQSYTSHDTEVNYTLDELYQQILKEIRKACEVLNNYFSYDQNLKSFEKYFNLNFKEKKQN
;
A
#
# COMPACT_ATOMS: atom_id res chain seq x y z
N MET A 1 -12.42 -1.21 5.85
CA MET A 1 -11.26 -1.93 6.42
C MET A 1 -10.19 -1.88 5.33
N VAL A 2 -9.10 -1.24 5.62
CA VAL A 2 -8.04 -1.01 4.62
C VAL A 2 -7.18 -2.27 4.53
N MET A 3 -6.94 -2.76 3.33
CA MET A 3 -6.14 -3.96 3.07
C MET A 3 -4.67 -3.58 3.00
N ASN A 4 -3.80 -4.41 3.57
CA ASN A 4 -2.36 -4.24 3.43
C ASN A 4 -1.87 -5.08 2.24
N LEU A 5 -1.42 -4.42 1.19
CA LEU A 5 -0.86 -5.02 -0.02
C LEU A 5 0.59 -4.57 -0.24
N SER A 6 1.35 -4.34 0.84
CA SER A 6 2.70 -3.74 0.73
C SER A 6 3.67 -4.57 -0.10
N ILE A 7 3.58 -5.90 -0.05
CA ILE A 7 4.44 -6.80 -0.85
C ILE A 7 4.02 -6.77 -2.32
N LEU A 8 2.72 -6.77 -2.61
CA LEU A 8 2.24 -6.62 -3.98
C LEU A 8 2.65 -5.25 -4.55
N ASN A 9 2.46 -4.17 -3.79
CA ASN A 9 2.87 -2.83 -4.16
C ASN A 9 4.37 -2.79 -4.50
N TYR A 10 5.21 -3.44 -3.69
CA TYR A 10 6.65 -3.52 -3.94
C TYR A 10 6.97 -4.12 -5.32
N TYR A 11 6.37 -5.27 -5.70
CA TYR A 11 6.63 -5.88 -7.00
C TYR A 11 6.11 -5.04 -8.16
N ILE A 12 4.91 -4.50 -8.02
CA ILE A 12 4.34 -3.62 -9.05
C ILE A 12 5.20 -2.36 -9.22
N PHE A 13 5.72 -1.77 -8.14
CA PHE A 13 6.64 -0.63 -8.23
C PHE A 13 7.91 -1.00 -8.97
N LYS A 14 8.51 -2.14 -8.62
CA LYS A 14 9.72 -2.64 -9.29
C LYS A 14 9.51 -2.78 -10.80
N ASP A 15 8.40 -3.36 -11.22
CA ASP A 15 8.06 -3.54 -12.63
C ASP A 15 7.68 -2.21 -13.33
N SER A 16 7.26 -1.21 -12.56
CA SER A 16 6.82 0.10 -13.06
C SER A 16 7.93 1.15 -13.14
N LEU A 17 9.14 0.88 -12.64
CA LEU A 17 10.26 1.84 -12.65
C LEU A 17 10.53 2.41 -14.04
N ARG A 18 10.37 1.62 -15.10
CA ARG A 18 10.53 2.03 -16.50
C ARG A 18 9.52 3.09 -16.98
N PHE A 19 8.44 3.33 -16.25
CA PHE A 19 7.42 4.34 -16.61
C PHE A 19 7.68 5.68 -15.92
N ILE A 20 8.56 5.73 -14.94
CA ILE A 20 8.93 6.94 -14.20
C ILE A 20 9.85 7.81 -15.07
N HIS A 21 9.80 9.11 -14.86
CA HIS A 21 10.54 10.08 -15.65
C HIS A 21 12.05 9.76 -15.69
N PRO A 22 12.71 9.71 -16.88
CA PRO A 22 14.11 9.28 -17.01
C PRO A 22 15.12 10.15 -16.26
N GLN A 23 14.78 11.41 -15.96
CA GLN A 23 15.65 12.33 -15.21
C GLN A 23 15.68 12.07 -13.70
N ILE A 24 14.89 11.12 -13.18
CA ILE A 24 14.96 10.75 -11.78
C ILE A 24 16.09 9.72 -11.63
N THR A 25 17.32 10.23 -11.49
CA THR A 25 18.56 9.42 -11.41
C THR A 25 18.61 8.54 -10.17
N TYR A 26 17.89 8.91 -9.12
CA TYR A 26 17.73 8.13 -7.87
C TYR A 26 17.24 6.68 -8.09
N LEU A 27 16.66 6.41 -9.26
CA LEU A 27 16.21 5.06 -9.63
C LEU A 27 17.34 4.06 -9.83
N GLN A 28 18.55 4.52 -10.17
CA GLN A 28 19.68 3.64 -10.43
C GLN A 28 20.21 2.97 -9.15
N ASP A 29 20.03 3.63 -7.99
CA ASP A 29 20.53 3.19 -6.69
C ASP A 29 19.43 2.68 -5.75
N THR A 30 18.19 2.55 -6.24
CA THR A 30 17.05 2.10 -5.37
C THR A 30 17.25 0.66 -4.95
N SER A 31 17.71 0.48 -3.70
CA SER A 31 17.67 -0.82 -3.05
C SER A 31 16.23 -1.31 -2.88
N ASN A 32 16.03 -2.63 -2.86
CA ASN A 32 14.73 -3.24 -2.60
C ASN A 32 14.06 -2.67 -1.34
N GLN A 33 14.83 -2.22 -0.38
CA GLN A 33 14.37 -1.66 0.89
C GLN A 33 13.73 -0.28 0.73
N ILE A 34 14.29 0.61 -0.11
CA ILE A 34 13.70 1.92 -0.40
C ILE A 34 12.35 1.75 -1.09
N LEU A 35 12.24 0.83 -2.04
CA LEU A 35 10.98 0.53 -2.70
C LEU A 35 9.93 0.04 -1.71
N PHE A 36 10.31 -0.86 -0.80
CA PHE A 36 9.41 -1.38 0.21
C PHE A 36 9.01 -0.32 1.26
N LYS A 37 9.93 0.60 1.61
CA LYS A 37 9.67 1.77 2.45
C LYS A 37 8.49 2.58 1.94
N TYR A 38 8.51 2.94 0.67
CA TYR A 38 7.43 3.70 0.06
C TYR A 38 6.12 2.89 -0.01
N ALA A 39 6.20 1.59 -0.29
CA ALA A 39 5.05 0.70 -0.25
C ALA A 39 4.39 0.65 1.14
N LEU A 40 5.17 0.76 2.22
CA LEU A 40 4.66 0.84 3.59
C LEU A 40 3.98 2.16 3.91
N PHE A 41 4.45 3.30 3.39
CA PHE A 41 3.91 4.61 3.77
C PHE A 41 2.42 4.76 3.48
N TYR A 42 1.96 4.26 2.35
CA TYR A 42 0.54 4.30 2.00
C TYR A 42 -0.33 3.50 2.98
N ASN A 43 0.24 2.49 3.62
CA ASN A 43 -0.41 1.60 4.57
C ASN A 43 0.03 1.83 6.03
N ALA A 44 0.81 2.87 6.33
CA ALA A 44 1.46 3.05 7.63
C ALA A 44 0.50 2.96 8.82
N GLY A 45 -0.64 3.62 8.76
CA GLY A 45 -1.65 3.60 9.82
C GLY A 45 -2.25 2.23 10.12
N GLU A 46 -2.16 1.28 9.18
CA GLU A 46 -2.60 -0.09 9.40
C GLU A 46 -1.75 -0.82 10.45
N PHE A 47 -0.48 -0.46 10.54
CA PHE A 47 0.48 -1.07 11.45
C PHE A 47 0.46 -0.45 12.85
N TYR A 48 -0.10 0.75 13.01
CA TYR A 48 -0.22 1.41 14.32
C TYR A 48 -0.93 0.53 15.35
N LYS A 49 -2.06 -0.07 14.97
CA LYS A 49 -2.86 -0.95 15.83
C LYS A 49 -2.20 -2.28 16.15
N ILE A 50 -1.24 -2.71 15.35
CA ILE A 50 -0.51 -3.95 15.60
C ILE A 50 0.41 -3.79 16.81
N PHE A 51 1.12 -2.66 16.88
CA PHE A 51 2.01 -2.36 18.00
C PHE A 51 1.25 -1.85 19.24
N ASN A 52 0.11 -1.18 19.02
CA ASN A 52 -0.72 -0.59 20.06
C ASN A 52 -2.17 -1.13 20.00
N PRO A 53 -2.41 -2.42 20.29
CA PRO A 53 -3.74 -3.04 20.08
C PRO A 53 -4.84 -2.45 20.98
N PHE A 54 -4.45 -1.79 22.07
CA PHE A 54 -5.37 -1.17 23.04
C PHE A 54 -5.59 0.32 22.81
N LYS A 55 -4.76 0.97 21.98
CA LYS A 55 -4.91 2.39 21.64
C LYS A 55 -5.81 2.59 20.43
N LYS A 56 -6.62 3.62 20.47
CA LYS A 56 -7.40 4.05 19.30
C LYS A 56 -6.49 4.85 18.38
N ASP A 57 -6.44 4.50 17.09
CA ASP A 57 -5.81 5.34 16.08
C ASP A 57 -6.66 6.61 15.89
N SER A 58 -6.24 7.69 16.52
CA SER A 58 -6.93 8.99 16.46
C SER A 58 -6.74 9.69 15.12
N TYR A 59 -5.66 9.41 14.41
CA TYR A 59 -5.34 10.08 13.15
C TYR A 59 -6.01 9.43 11.94
N GLN A 60 -6.16 8.11 11.93
CA GLN A 60 -6.75 7.33 10.83
C GLN A 60 -6.14 7.69 9.45
N ILE A 61 -4.81 7.92 9.41
CA ILE A 61 -4.11 8.47 8.23
C ILE A 61 -4.36 7.62 7.00
N SER A 62 -4.19 6.31 7.09
CA SER A 62 -4.38 5.43 5.92
C SER A 62 -5.81 5.54 5.36
N ALA A 63 -6.82 5.62 6.21
CA ALA A 63 -8.20 5.78 5.75
C ALA A 63 -8.45 7.14 5.08
N LYS A 64 -7.84 8.20 5.63
CA LYS A 64 -7.97 9.55 5.06
C LYS A 64 -7.25 9.71 3.73
N ILE A 65 -6.01 9.19 3.63
CA ILE A 65 -5.25 9.24 2.38
C ILE A 65 -5.96 8.44 1.27
N LYS A 66 -6.60 7.32 1.62
CA LYS A 66 -7.29 6.45 0.64
C LYS A 66 -8.71 6.90 0.30
N GLY A 67 -9.23 7.92 0.96
CA GLY A 67 -10.56 8.47 0.74
C GLY A 67 -10.63 9.50 -0.41
N ASP A 68 -11.78 10.16 -0.49
CA ASP A 68 -12.12 11.12 -1.56
C ASP A 68 -11.15 12.31 -1.67
N LEU A 69 -10.39 12.59 -0.61
CA LEU A 69 -9.39 13.66 -0.59
C LEU A 69 -8.02 13.21 -1.13
N PHE A 70 -7.88 11.97 -1.61
CA PHE A 70 -6.63 11.49 -2.20
C PHE A 70 -6.06 12.41 -3.30
N PRO A 71 -6.85 12.90 -4.28
CA PRO A 71 -6.30 13.77 -5.32
C PRO A 71 -5.71 15.07 -4.76
N TYR A 72 -6.34 15.65 -3.75
CA TYR A 72 -5.83 16.86 -3.07
C TYR A 72 -4.56 16.56 -2.29
N PHE A 73 -4.51 15.43 -1.61
CA PHE A 73 -3.30 14.97 -0.90
C PHE A 73 -2.14 14.76 -1.87
N LEU A 74 -2.37 14.05 -2.99
CA LEU A 74 -1.36 13.82 -4.02
C LEU A 74 -0.88 15.14 -4.64
N LYS A 75 -1.79 16.08 -4.93
CA LYS A 75 -1.44 17.42 -5.43
C LYS A 75 -0.51 18.15 -4.47
N GLU A 76 -0.78 18.12 -3.15
CA GLU A 76 0.11 18.73 -2.16
C GLU A 76 1.46 18.04 -2.04
N CYS A 77 1.53 16.72 -2.21
CA CYS A 77 2.80 15.99 -2.34
C CYS A 77 3.59 16.46 -3.57
N MET A 78 2.93 16.59 -4.72
CA MET A 78 3.53 17.05 -5.99
C MET A 78 4.06 18.48 -5.87
N ASN A 79 3.27 19.40 -5.29
CA ASN A 79 3.68 20.79 -5.04
C ASN A 79 4.92 20.84 -4.14
N THR A 80 4.93 20.03 -3.06
CA THR A 80 6.06 19.97 -2.12
C THR A 80 7.32 19.44 -2.82
N ALA A 81 7.19 18.36 -3.58
CA ALA A 81 8.28 17.74 -4.32
C ALA A 81 8.86 18.68 -5.40
N TYR A 82 8.01 19.45 -6.07
CA TYR A 82 8.44 20.44 -7.06
C TYR A 82 9.23 21.57 -6.40
N LEU A 83 8.71 22.15 -5.31
CA LEU A 83 9.34 23.27 -4.61
C LEU A 83 10.70 22.89 -4.00
N HIS A 84 10.85 21.67 -3.52
CA HIS A 84 12.11 21.21 -2.92
C HIS A 84 13.11 20.68 -3.96
N ALA A 85 12.66 20.43 -5.20
CA ALA A 85 13.45 19.87 -6.31
C ALA A 85 14.21 18.56 -5.97
N LYS A 86 13.76 17.81 -4.93
CA LYS A 86 14.39 16.58 -4.49
C LYS A 86 13.81 15.36 -5.19
N GLU A 87 14.66 14.55 -5.81
CA GLU A 87 14.24 13.34 -6.53
C GLU A 87 13.50 12.33 -5.66
N ALA A 88 13.92 12.14 -4.41
CA ALA A 88 13.25 11.25 -3.46
C ALA A 88 11.79 11.67 -3.19
N GLU A 89 11.51 12.98 -3.16
CA GLU A 89 10.16 13.51 -2.96
C GLU A 89 9.29 13.31 -4.20
N LYS A 90 9.86 13.51 -5.40
CA LYS A 90 9.19 13.19 -6.66
C LYS A 90 8.87 11.70 -6.74
N LEU A 91 9.84 10.85 -6.44
CA LEU A 91 9.67 9.40 -6.43
C LEU A 91 8.57 8.96 -5.45
N PHE A 92 8.49 9.58 -4.26
CA PHE A 92 7.41 9.35 -3.31
C PHE A 92 6.02 9.63 -3.91
N CYS A 93 5.86 10.70 -4.72
CA CYS A 93 4.60 10.98 -5.40
C CYS A 93 4.19 9.85 -6.36
N TYR A 94 5.14 9.28 -7.12
CA TYR A 94 4.87 8.12 -7.97
C TYR A 94 4.38 6.93 -7.15
N TYR A 95 5.05 6.62 -6.03
CA TYR A 95 4.66 5.48 -5.19
C TYR A 95 3.29 5.63 -4.57
N ILE A 96 2.96 6.83 -4.07
CA ILE A 96 1.64 7.09 -3.49
C ILE A 96 0.56 6.95 -4.56
N PHE A 97 0.80 7.48 -5.76
CA PHE A 97 -0.18 7.38 -6.85
C PHE A 97 -0.33 5.93 -7.32
N MET A 98 0.77 5.21 -7.55
CA MET A 98 0.75 3.78 -7.90
C MET A 98 0.02 2.95 -6.84
N SER A 99 0.30 3.20 -5.54
CA SER A 99 -0.38 2.50 -4.45
C SER A 99 -1.89 2.71 -4.47
N HIS A 100 -2.34 3.92 -4.79
CA HIS A 100 -3.76 4.23 -4.94
C HIS A 100 -4.38 3.47 -6.11
N VAL A 101 -3.73 3.47 -7.28
CA VAL A 101 -4.19 2.72 -8.47
C VAL A 101 -4.28 1.22 -8.16
N ILE A 102 -3.27 0.65 -7.50
CA ILE A 102 -3.26 -0.77 -7.12
C ILE A 102 -4.47 -1.08 -6.22
N GLU A 103 -4.72 -0.23 -5.22
CA GLU A 103 -5.84 -0.45 -4.30
C GLU A 103 -7.19 -0.36 -5.01
N GLN A 104 -7.37 0.62 -5.88
CA GLN A 104 -8.60 0.76 -6.67
C GLN A 104 -8.87 -0.48 -7.54
N GLN A 105 -7.85 -1.02 -8.19
CA GLN A 105 -7.99 -2.19 -9.06
C GLN A 105 -8.11 -3.51 -8.28
N MET A 106 -7.42 -3.64 -7.15
CA MET A 106 -7.39 -4.87 -6.36
C MET A 106 -8.60 -5.03 -5.44
N THR A 107 -9.22 -3.92 -4.99
CA THR A 107 -10.35 -3.98 -4.06
C THR A 107 -11.53 -4.79 -4.61
N PRO A 108 -12.04 -4.55 -5.83
CA PRO A 108 -13.13 -5.35 -6.40
C PRO A 108 -12.79 -6.83 -6.50
N TYR A 109 -11.56 -7.14 -6.93
CA TYR A 109 -11.10 -8.53 -7.01
C TYR A 109 -11.10 -9.23 -5.65
N ILE A 110 -10.51 -8.59 -4.64
CA ILE A 110 -10.46 -9.14 -3.28
C ILE A 110 -11.87 -9.32 -2.71
N GLU A 111 -12.77 -8.39 -2.98
CA GLU A 111 -14.18 -8.49 -2.55
C GLU A 111 -14.88 -9.67 -3.20
N ALA A 112 -14.72 -9.84 -4.51
CA ALA A 112 -15.34 -10.92 -5.26
C ALA A 112 -14.90 -12.32 -4.78
N PHE A 113 -13.62 -12.48 -4.45
CA PHE A 113 -13.08 -13.77 -3.97
C PHE A 113 -13.12 -13.93 -2.44
N SER A 114 -13.70 -12.98 -1.72
CA SER A 114 -13.92 -13.06 -0.27
C SER A 114 -15.22 -13.77 0.06
N THR A 115 -15.19 -14.60 1.11
CA THR A 115 -16.34 -15.32 1.62
C THR A 115 -16.35 -15.28 3.15
N LYS A 116 -17.42 -15.81 3.80
CA LYS A 116 -17.44 -15.97 5.27
C LYS A 116 -16.26 -16.79 5.80
N LYS A 117 -15.74 -17.74 5.01
CA LYS A 117 -14.58 -18.59 5.37
C LYS A 117 -13.25 -17.96 4.96
N LYS A 118 -13.22 -17.22 3.85
CA LYS A 118 -12.03 -16.56 3.26
C LYS A 118 -12.25 -15.05 3.29
N ASN A 119 -11.93 -14.43 4.42
CA ASN A 119 -12.09 -12.98 4.55
C ASN A 119 -11.11 -12.20 3.65
N LYS A 120 -11.32 -10.89 3.48
CA LYS A 120 -10.50 -10.01 2.64
C LYS A 120 -9.00 -10.08 2.97
N ASP A 121 -8.65 -10.15 4.28
CA ASP A 121 -7.25 -10.29 4.71
C ASP A 121 -6.62 -11.61 4.22
N TYR A 122 -7.36 -12.71 4.25
CA TYR A 122 -6.88 -14.00 3.74
C TYR A 122 -6.66 -13.98 2.23
N VAL A 123 -7.59 -13.37 1.49
CA VAL A 123 -7.48 -13.22 0.03
C VAL A 123 -6.27 -12.35 -0.31
N ALA A 124 -6.13 -11.17 0.32
CA ALA A 124 -4.99 -10.27 0.12
C ALA A 124 -3.65 -10.98 0.39
N LYS A 125 -3.53 -11.73 1.48
CA LYS A 125 -2.30 -12.48 1.81
C LYS A 125 -2.02 -13.64 0.86
N THR A 126 -3.06 -14.26 0.33
CA THR A 126 -2.89 -15.30 -0.71
C THR A 126 -2.33 -14.68 -1.98
N ILE A 127 -2.81 -13.51 -2.37
CA ILE A 127 -2.30 -12.75 -3.51
C ILE A 127 -0.83 -12.36 -3.29
N GLU A 128 -0.50 -11.77 -2.15
CA GLU A 128 0.89 -11.43 -1.80
C GLU A 128 1.79 -12.66 -1.80
N SER A 129 1.30 -13.79 -1.24
CA SER A 129 2.04 -15.06 -1.24
C SER A 129 2.31 -15.59 -2.64
N TYR A 130 1.34 -15.46 -3.53
CA TYR A 130 1.48 -15.87 -4.92
C TYR A 130 2.60 -15.09 -5.61
N PHE A 131 2.55 -13.76 -5.57
CA PHE A 131 3.56 -12.92 -6.22
C PHE A 131 4.93 -13.04 -5.58
N PHE A 132 5.02 -13.10 -4.27
CA PHE A 132 6.29 -13.31 -3.58
C PHE A 132 6.92 -14.65 -3.99
N ASN A 133 6.17 -15.75 -3.91
CA ASN A 133 6.69 -17.07 -4.25
C ASN A 133 7.07 -17.17 -5.74
N LYS A 134 6.32 -16.49 -6.64
CA LYS A 134 6.59 -16.46 -8.08
C LYS A 134 7.89 -15.71 -8.40
N ASN A 135 8.12 -14.56 -7.76
CA ASN A 135 9.27 -13.70 -8.03
C ASN A 135 10.54 -14.20 -7.33
N GLU A 136 10.45 -14.53 -6.02
CA GLU A 136 11.63 -14.88 -5.22
C GLU A 136 11.97 -16.37 -5.26
N LYS A 137 11.11 -17.23 -5.83
CA LYS A 137 11.28 -18.70 -5.87
C LYS A 137 11.37 -19.37 -4.48
N ILE A 138 10.99 -18.65 -3.42
CA ILE A 138 10.96 -19.12 -2.04
C ILE A 138 9.57 -18.95 -1.45
N ARG A 139 9.28 -19.67 -0.38
CA ARG A 139 7.94 -19.66 0.24
C ARG A 139 7.84 -18.55 1.29
N ILE A 140 6.98 -17.56 1.05
CA ILE A 140 6.78 -16.42 1.93
C ILE A 140 6.55 -16.80 3.41
N HIS A 141 5.76 -17.83 3.68
CA HIS A 141 5.45 -18.27 5.05
C HIS A 141 6.66 -18.85 5.82
N LYS A 142 7.77 -19.11 5.14
CA LYS A 142 9.05 -19.57 5.72
C LYS A 142 10.08 -18.45 5.83
N THR A 143 9.86 -17.32 5.16
CA THR A 143 10.82 -16.23 5.02
C THR A 143 10.69 -15.24 6.16
N ASN A 144 11.82 -14.75 6.68
CA ASN A 144 11.83 -13.57 7.52
C ASN A 144 11.72 -12.31 6.65
N LEU A 145 10.52 -11.84 6.49
CA LEU A 145 10.25 -10.67 5.65
C LEU A 145 10.86 -9.38 6.24
N ALA A 146 11.05 -9.32 7.57
CA ALA A 146 11.72 -8.18 8.18
C ALA A 146 13.17 -8.09 7.71
N ASN A 147 13.94 -9.18 7.77
CA ASN A 147 15.31 -9.19 7.26
C ASN A 147 15.36 -8.91 5.75
N TYR A 148 14.34 -9.36 5.01
CA TYR A 148 14.28 -9.16 3.56
C TYR A 148 14.04 -7.70 3.17
N PHE A 149 13.21 -6.96 3.93
CA PHE A 149 12.74 -5.63 3.56
C PHE A 149 13.20 -4.50 4.50
N PHE A 150 13.73 -4.80 5.71
CA PHE A 150 14.01 -3.80 6.75
C PHE A 150 15.47 -3.72 7.19
N ASP A 151 16.37 -4.62 6.74
CA ASP A 151 17.72 -4.76 7.30
C ASP A 151 18.59 -3.50 7.27
N SER A 152 18.40 -2.58 6.33
CA SER A 152 19.16 -1.32 6.27
C SER A 152 18.27 -0.08 6.29
N PHE A 153 17.02 -0.23 6.74
CA PHE A 153 16.05 0.84 6.67
C PHE A 153 15.73 1.43 8.03
N GLU A 154 16.03 2.72 8.22
CA GLU A 154 15.58 3.53 9.34
C GLU A 154 14.67 4.66 8.87
N LEU A 155 13.60 4.90 9.63
CA LEU A 155 12.70 6.02 9.39
C LEU A 155 13.36 7.31 9.92
N ASN A 156 13.70 8.22 9.02
CA ASN A 156 14.32 9.49 9.39
C ASN A 156 13.32 10.67 9.37
N GLN A 157 13.75 11.84 9.83
CA GLN A 157 12.89 13.03 9.88
C GLN A 157 12.48 13.53 8.49
N THR A 158 13.33 13.36 7.50
CA THR A 158 13.03 13.75 6.10
C THR A 158 11.88 12.91 5.57
N ASP A 159 11.87 11.60 5.82
CA ASP A 159 10.80 10.72 5.42
C ASP A 159 9.46 11.11 6.03
N ILE A 160 9.47 11.48 7.32
CA ILE A 160 8.26 11.93 8.02
C ILE A 160 7.75 13.24 7.41
N ALA A 161 8.64 14.17 7.09
CA ALA A 161 8.26 15.47 6.51
C ALA A 161 7.60 15.35 5.13
N LEU A 162 7.96 14.32 4.33
CA LEU A 162 7.32 14.06 3.03
C LEU A 162 5.81 13.84 3.15
N ILE A 163 5.37 13.25 4.26
CA ILE A 163 3.96 12.93 4.49
C ILE A 163 3.28 14.01 5.33
N ASP A 164 3.95 14.52 6.35
CA ASP A 164 3.32 15.34 7.38
C ASP A 164 2.89 16.71 6.85
N LYS A 165 3.69 17.34 5.98
CA LYS A 165 3.33 18.63 5.35
C LYS A 165 2.05 18.52 4.48
N PRO A 166 1.94 17.58 3.53
CA PRO A 166 0.70 17.37 2.77
C PRO A 166 -0.49 17.02 3.67
N ILE A 167 -0.29 16.18 4.71
CA ILE A 167 -1.36 15.85 5.67
C ILE A 167 -1.88 17.10 6.36
N LYS A 168 -0.99 17.98 6.86
CA LYS A 168 -1.41 19.24 7.47
C LYS A 168 -2.24 20.09 6.52
N ARG A 169 -1.77 20.26 5.29
CA ARG A 169 -2.45 21.12 4.29
C ARG A 169 -3.82 20.62 3.91
N VAL A 170 -3.99 19.30 3.77
CA VAL A 170 -5.24 18.70 3.27
C VAL A 170 -6.20 18.35 4.40
N PHE A 171 -5.68 17.84 5.51
CA PHE A 171 -6.51 17.32 6.62
C PHE A 171 -6.50 18.22 7.87
N GLY A 172 -5.67 19.28 7.90
CA GLY A 172 -5.67 20.29 8.97
C GLY A 172 -4.99 19.87 10.27
N PHE A 173 -4.24 18.77 10.32
CA PHE A 173 -3.55 18.32 11.53
C PHE A 173 -2.13 17.82 11.24
N PHE A 174 -1.29 17.80 12.27
CA PHE A 174 0.02 17.14 12.26
C PHE A 174 -0.05 15.82 13.02
N CYS A 175 0.68 14.82 12.52
CA CYS A 175 0.92 13.63 13.30
C CYS A 175 2.16 13.81 14.18
N SER A 176 2.13 13.24 15.37
CA SER A 176 3.34 13.21 16.19
C SER A 176 4.41 12.33 15.54
N LYS A 177 5.70 12.70 15.72
CA LYS A 177 6.82 11.86 15.29
C LYS A 177 6.69 10.42 15.84
N ASN A 178 6.22 10.29 17.07
CA ASN A 178 6.02 8.99 17.72
C ASN A 178 4.97 8.14 17.00
N TYR A 179 3.93 8.74 16.42
CA TYR A 179 2.93 7.99 15.65
C TYR A 179 3.56 7.27 14.47
N TYR A 180 4.40 7.94 13.68
CA TYR A 180 5.07 7.32 12.53
C TYR A 180 6.07 6.25 12.96
N LEU A 181 6.79 6.48 14.07
CA LEU A 181 7.70 5.47 14.64
C LEU A 181 6.93 4.24 15.13
N GLU A 182 5.76 4.43 15.76
CA GLU A 182 4.89 3.33 16.18
C GLU A 182 4.33 2.55 14.97
N CYS A 183 3.95 3.24 13.87
CA CYS A 183 3.55 2.60 12.63
C CYS A 183 4.69 1.77 12.02
N TYR A 184 5.89 2.33 11.97
CA TYR A 184 7.07 1.65 11.44
C TYR A 184 7.46 0.43 12.27
N ASN A 185 7.53 0.59 13.59
CA ASN A 185 7.83 -0.50 14.53
C ASN A 185 6.76 -1.59 14.47
N GLY A 186 5.49 -1.20 14.33
CA GLY A 186 4.38 -2.12 14.11
C GLY A 186 4.52 -2.93 12.82
N ALA A 187 4.93 -2.29 11.73
CA ALA A 187 5.21 -2.98 10.47
C ALA A 187 6.37 -3.94 10.58
N ARG A 188 7.51 -3.52 11.16
CA ARG A 188 8.67 -4.37 11.39
C ARG A 188 8.32 -5.57 12.26
N PHE A 189 7.64 -5.35 13.40
CA PHE A 189 7.18 -6.41 14.29
C PHE A 189 6.25 -7.40 13.57
N TYR A 190 5.32 -6.88 12.75
CA TYR A 190 4.43 -7.70 11.95
C TYR A 190 5.18 -8.62 11.00
N TYR A 191 6.12 -8.09 10.21
CA TYR A 191 6.87 -8.86 9.23
C TYR A 191 7.91 -9.78 9.87
N ASP A 192 8.46 -9.42 11.02
CA ASP A 192 9.43 -10.27 11.74
C ASP A 192 8.74 -11.42 12.49
N TYR A 193 7.73 -11.10 13.28
CA TYR A 193 7.17 -12.08 14.22
C TYR A 193 5.80 -12.61 13.82
N LEU A 194 4.89 -11.74 13.38
CA LEU A 194 3.49 -12.13 13.23
C LEU A 194 3.19 -12.82 11.90
N SER A 195 3.87 -12.47 10.83
CA SER A 195 3.56 -12.98 9.49
C SER A 195 4.05 -14.41 9.22
N ARG A 196 5.06 -14.87 9.95
CA ARG A 196 5.61 -16.22 9.76
C ARG A 196 4.70 -17.32 10.31
N SER A 197 4.51 -18.37 9.54
CA SER A 197 3.73 -19.54 9.96
C SER A 197 4.60 -20.79 10.25
N THR A 198 5.94 -20.63 10.41
CA THR A 198 6.88 -21.74 10.48
C THR A 198 6.82 -22.56 11.75
N THR A 199 6.37 -21.98 12.86
CA THR A 199 6.30 -22.69 14.15
C THR A 199 4.87 -23.05 14.48
N GLY A 200 4.62 -24.34 14.79
CA GLY A 200 3.30 -24.84 15.22
C GLY A 200 2.73 -24.14 16.46
N ILE A 201 3.59 -23.54 17.25
CA ILE A 201 3.28 -22.80 18.48
C ILE A 201 2.51 -21.49 18.22
N LYS A 202 2.70 -20.84 17.06
CA LYS A 202 2.02 -19.55 16.77
C LYS A 202 0.51 -19.67 16.62
N LYS A 203 0.01 -20.78 16.11
CA LYS A 203 -1.44 -20.97 15.95
C LYS A 203 -2.19 -20.98 17.30
N PRO A 204 -1.78 -21.75 18.30
CA PRO A 204 -2.41 -21.69 19.62
C PRO A 204 -2.19 -20.33 20.31
N LEU A 205 -1.02 -19.70 20.16
CA LEU A 205 -0.81 -18.34 20.70
C LEU A 205 -1.75 -17.31 20.07
N TYR A 206 -2.01 -17.39 18.77
CA TYR A 206 -2.95 -16.49 18.10
C TYR A 206 -4.41 -16.81 18.44
N ALA A 207 -4.74 -18.08 18.70
CA ALA A 207 -6.05 -18.45 19.20
C ALA A 207 -6.28 -17.89 20.60
N LEU A 208 -5.27 -17.96 21.47
CA LEU A 208 -5.31 -17.37 22.80
C LEU A 208 -5.42 -15.83 22.74
N TYR A 209 -4.63 -15.19 21.90
CA TYR A 209 -4.68 -13.75 21.66
C TYR A 209 -6.07 -13.33 21.12
N ASP A 210 -6.63 -14.07 20.16
CA ASP A 210 -7.97 -13.84 19.64
C ASP A 210 -9.05 -14.01 20.73
N PHE A 211 -8.89 -14.99 21.63
CA PHE A 211 -9.81 -15.21 22.75
C PHE A 211 -9.82 -14.01 23.71
N PHE A 212 -8.66 -13.52 24.11
CA PHE A 212 -8.56 -12.36 25.01
C PHE A 212 -9.02 -11.05 24.36
N LEU A 213 -8.81 -10.85 23.06
CA LEU A 213 -9.20 -9.63 22.36
C LEU A 213 -10.66 -9.63 21.89
N ASN A 214 -11.26 -10.79 21.61
CA ASN A 214 -12.68 -10.88 21.25
C ASN A 214 -13.62 -10.38 22.35
N HIS A 215 -13.22 -10.47 23.61
CA HIS A 215 -13.97 -9.86 24.73
C HIS A 215 -14.02 -8.33 24.66
N ARG A 216 -13.20 -7.68 23.81
CA ARG A 216 -13.08 -6.21 23.68
C ARG A 216 -13.53 -5.65 22.33
N LYS A 217 -14.41 -6.33 21.58
CA LYS A 217 -14.99 -5.86 20.30
C LYS A 217 -13.96 -5.60 19.17
N HIS A 218 -12.77 -6.18 19.21
CA HIS A 218 -11.83 -6.05 18.10
C HIS A 218 -12.17 -7.02 16.96
N LYS A 219 -12.45 -6.46 15.78
CA LYS A 219 -12.96 -7.21 14.60
C LYS A 219 -11.89 -8.07 13.88
N ARG A 220 -10.61 -7.93 14.20
CA ARG A 220 -9.52 -8.60 13.47
C ARG A 220 -9.00 -9.81 14.27
N LYS A 221 -9.04 -11.00 13.68
CA LYS A 221 -8.50 -12.22 14.30
C LYS A 221 -7.01 -12.31 14.04
N ALA A 222 -6.20 -12.61 15.05
CA ALA A 222 -4.73 -12.70 14.91
C ALA A 222 -4.28 -13.76 13.91
N LYS A 223 -5.06 -14.84 13.72
CA LYS A 223 -4.80 -15.83 12.67
C LYS A 223 -4.75 -15.25 11.26
N THR A 224 -5.37 -14.08 11.03
CA THR A 224 -5.32 -13.39 9.74
C THR A 224 -3.98 -12.73 9.48
N PHE A 225 -3.09 -12.64 10.46
CA PHE A 225 -1.74 -12.14 10.27
C PHE A 225 -0.81 -13.14 9.57
N LEU A 226 -1.15 -14.43 9.58
CA LEU A 226 -0.30 -15.46 8.98
C LEU A 226 -0.46 -15.54 7.47
N TYR A 227 0.67 -15.66 6.78
CA TYR A 227 0.66 -16.02 5.36
C TYR A 227 0.26 -17.50 5.17
N PRO A 228 -0.54 -17.81 4.13
CA PRO A 228 -0.99 -19.19 3.87
C PRO A 228 0.18 -20.08 3.47
N LYS A 229 0.19 -21.34 3.97
CA LYS A 229 1.19 -22.34 3.59
C LYS A 229 1.04 -22.83 2.15
N LYS A 230 -0.19 -22.83 1.64
CA LYS A 230 -0.54 -23.23 0.28
C LYS A 230 -1.31 -22.09 -0.37
N ILE A 231 -1.01 -21.83 -1.64
CA ILE A 231 -1.77 -20.89 -2.43
C ILE A 231 -3.14 -21.49 -2.73
N ASP A 232 -4.18 -20.74 -2.45
CA ASP A 232 -5.54 -21.11 -2.79
C ASP A 232 -5.79 -20.76 -4.27
N THR A 233 -5.82 -21.78 -5.13
CA THR A 233 -5.93 -21.61 -6.58
C THR A 233 -7.25 -20.98 -7.03
N THR A 234 -8.30 -21.07 -6.22
CA THR A 234 -9.57 -20.39 -6.54
C THR A 234 -9.42 -18.87 -6.54
N ILE A 235 -8.48 -18.33 -5.73
CA ILE A 235 -8.17 -16.90 -5.67
C ILE A 235 -7.37 -16.45 -6.89
N LEU A 236 -6.72 -17.36 -7.62
CA LEU A 236 -6.01 -17.02 -8.86
C LEU A 236 -6.94 -16.83 -10.06
N ASN A 237 -8.20 -17.18 -9.90
CA ASN A 237 -9.25 -17.11 -10.95
C ASN A 237 -8.85 -17.77 -12.28
N LEU A 238 -8.22 -18.94 -12.24
CA LEU A 238 -7.76 -19.64 -13.43
C LEU A 238 -8.92 -20.08 -14.35
N THR A 239 -10.12 -20.23 -13.78
CA THR A 239 -11.35 -20.57 -14.51
C THR A 239 -12.06 -19.35 -15.09
N LYS A 240 -11.49 -18.16 -14.95
CA LYS A 240 -12.04 -16.89 -15.45
C LYS A 240 -13.48 -16.61 -14.98
N GLN A 241 -13.75 -16.85 -13.70
CA GLN A 241 -15.02 -16.50 -13.08
C GLN A 241 -15.22 -14.98 -13.16
N SER A 242 -16.39 -14.56 -13.65
CA SER A 242 -16.75 -13.15 -13.73
C SER A 242 -16.90 -12.49 -12.33
N TYR A 243 -16.55 -11.22 -12.24
CA TYR A 243 -16.78 -10.38 -11.09
C TYR A 243 -16.97 -8.92 -11.52
N THR A 244 -17.66 -8.12 -10.69
CA THR A 244 -17.88 -6.69 -10.98
C THR A 244 -16.70 -5.86 -10.55
N SER A 245 -16.18 -5.04 -11.47
CA SER A 245 -15.13 -4.05 -11.21
C SER A 245 -15.55 -2.72 -11.84
N HIS A 246 -15.67 -1.67 -11.03
CA HIS A 246 -16.08 -0.33 -11.48
C HIS A 246 -17.32 -0.36 -12.38
N ASP A 247 -18.39 -1.00 -11.89
CA ASP A 247 -19.68 -1.16 -12.58
C ASP A 247 -19.63 -1.96 -13.89
N THR A 248 -18.50 -2.56 -14.22
CA THR A 248 -18.34 -3.45 -15.37
C THR A 248 -18.07 -4.87 -14.93
N GLU A 249 -18.63 -5.84 -15.68
CA GLU A 249 -18.33 -7.25 -15.49
C GLU A 249 -17.02 -7.60 -16.18
N VAL A 250 -16.08 -8.19 -15.42
CA VAL A 250 -14.76 -8.62 -15.91
C VAL A 250 -14.45 -10.03 -15.44
N ASN A 251 -13.53 -10.71 -16.11
CA ASN A 251 -13.16 -12.10 -15.81
C ASN A 251 -11.63 -12.33 -15.78
N TYR A 252 -10.89 -11.36 -15.31
CA TYR A 252 -9.43 -11.46 -15.26
C TYR A 252 -8.97 -12.58 -14.31
N THR A 253 -7.98 -13.34 -14.74
CA THR A 253 -7.11 -14.07 -13.83
C THR A 253 -6.28 -13.08 -13.00
N LEU A 254 -5.68 -13.53 -11.92
CA LEU A 254 -4.83 -12.66 -11.08
C LEU A 254 -3.62 -12.09 -11.87
N ASP A 255 -3.05 -12.88 -12.79
CA ASP A 255 -1.94 -12.41 -13.64
C ASP A 255 -2.40 -11.41 -14.71
N GLU A 256 -3.58 -11.60 -15.30
CA GLU A 256 -4.17 -10.63 -16.23
C GLU A 256 -4.52 -9.31 -15.52
N LEU A 257 -5.05 -9.39 -14.30
CA LEU A 257 -5.30 -8.21 -13.46
C LEU A 257 -4.00 -7.46 -13.16
N TYR A 258 -2.92 -8.18 -12.83
CA TYR A 258 -1.59 -7.58 -12.64
C TYR A 258 -1.13 -6.79 -13.87
N GLN A 259 -1.29 -7.34 -15.08
CA GLN A 259 -0.96 -6.64 -16.32
C GLN A 259 -1.87 -5.43 -16.57
N GLN A 260 -3.14 -5.54 -16.22
CA GLN A 260 -4.07 -4.40 -16.30
C GLN A 260 -3.69 -3.28 -15.34
N ILE A 261 -3.29 -3.61 -14.10
CA ILE A 261 -2.76 -2.64 -13.13
C ILE A 261 -1.53 -1.93 -13.69
N LEU A 262 -0.59 -2.64 -14.30
CA LEU A 262 0.59 -2.01 -14.92
C LEU A 262 0.22 -1.02 -16.04
N LYS A 263 -0.83 -1.30 -16.82
CA LYS A 263 -1.33 -0.35 -17.84
C LYS A 263 -1.90 0.92 -17.22
N GLU A 264 -2.68 0.79 -16.14
CA GLU A 264 -3.24 1.95 -15.43
C GLU A 264 -2.14 2.77 -14.72
N ILE A 265 -1.15 2.10 -14.13
CA ILE A 265 0.03 2.74 -13.53
C ILE A 265 0.83 3.52 -14.57
N ARG A 266 0.99 2.99 -15.78
CA ARG A 266 1.64 3.73 -16.87
C ARG A 266 0.93 5.07 -17.11
N LYS A 267 -0.41 5.09 -17.19
CA LYS A 267 -1.18 6.33 -17.34
C LYS A 267 -0.96 7.29 -16.16
N ALA A 268 -0.96 6.76 -14.92
CA ALA A 268 -0.69 7.56 -13.73
C ALA A 268 0.73 8.15 -13.75
N CYS A 269 1.74 7.38 -14.19
CA CYS A 269 3.10 7.90 -14.36
C CYS A 269 3.17 8.98 -15.43
N GLU A 270 2.48 8.85 -16.56
CA GLU A 270 2.41 9.87 -17.61
C GLU A 270 1.84 11.18 -17.07
N VAL A 271 0.84 11.13 -16.16
CA VAL A 271 0.31 12.33 -15.49
C VAL A 271 1.38 13.04 -14.65
N LEU A 272 2.15 12.29 -13.84
CA LEU A 272 3.22 12.86 -13.02
C LEU A 272 4.41 13.31 -13.88
N ASN A 273 4.75 12.58 -14.94
CA ASN A 273 5.80 12.98 -15.89
C ASN A 273 5.46 14.35 -16.51
N ASN A 274 4.22 14.53 -16.95
CA ASN A 274 3.76 15.82 -17.50
C ASN A 274 3.82 16.95 -16.47
N TYR A 275 3.47 16.67 -15.21
CA TYR A 275 3.54 17.66 -14.14
C TYR A 275 4.98 18.10 -13.82
N PHE A 276 5.89 17.14 -13.69
CA PHE A 276 7.28 17.43 -13.34
C PHE A 276 8.13 17.95 -14.51
N SER A 277 7.70 17.72 -15.77
CA SER A 277 8.41 18.17 -16.98
C SER A 277 7.94 19.53 -17.50
N TYR A 278 6.67 19.92 -17.29
CA TYR A 278 6.04 21.07 -17.91
C TYR A 278 5.46 22.06 -16.88
N ASP A 279 6.33 22.68 -16.10
CA ASP A 279 5.99 23.80 -15.19
C ASP A 279 4.66 23.66 -14.42
N GLN A 280 4.50 22.53 -13.72
CA GLN A 280 3.32 22.24 -12.90
C GLN A 280 1.98 22.22 -13.68
N ASN A 281 1.99 21.73 -14.91
CA ASN A 281 0.77 21.62 -15.69
C ASN A 281 -0.20 20.58 -15.09
N LEU A 282 -1.23 21.08 -14.41
CA LEU A 282 -2.25 20.24 -13.75
C LEU A 282 -3.31 19.68 -14.70
N LYS A 283 -3.35 20.08 -15.98
CA LYS A 283 -4.42 19.65 -16.91
C LYS A 283 -4.55 18.12 -17.00
N SER A 284 -3.43 17.41 -17.14
CA SER A 284 -3.43 15.93 -17.19
C SER A 284 -3.91 15.32 -15.89
N PHE A 285 -3.54 15.92 -14.75
CA PHE A 285 -3.95 15.51 -13.42
C PHE A 285 -5.45 15.74 -13.18
N GLU A 286 -5.95 16.93 -13.51
CA GLU A 286 -7.38 17.29 -13.43
C GLU A 286 -8.23 16.34 -14.29
N LYS A 287 -7.77 16.08 -15.52
CA LYS A 287 -8.44 15.12 -16.42
C LYS A 287 -8.47 13.71 -15.86
N TYR A 288 -7.35 13.22 -15.29
CA TYR A 288 -7.26 11.88 -14.74
C TYR A 288 -8.25 11.66 -13.57
N PHE A 289 -8.36 12.63 -12.66
CA PHE A 289 -9.26 12.56 -11.52
C PHE A 289 -10.65 13.16 -11.77
N ASN A 290 -10.93 13.60 -12.99
CA ASN A 290 -12.17 14.30 -13.34
C ASN A 290 -12.47 15.49 -12.40
N LEU A 291 -11.45 16.33 -12.15
CA LEU A 291 -11.49 17.45 -11.21
C LEU A 291 -11.34 18.79 -11.93
N ASN A 292 -11.91 19.86 -11.33
CA ASN A 292 -11.66 21.25 -11.71
C ASN A 292 -11.19 22.03 -10.47
N PHE A 293 -9.87 22.24 -10.33
CA PHE A 293 -9.31 22.97 -9.20
C PHE A 293 -9.56 24.49 -9.24
N LYS A 294 -10.00 25.06 -10.38
CA LYS A 294 -10.26 26.51 -10.51
C LYS A 294 -11.53 26.93 -9.78
N GLU A 295 -12.50 26.04 -9.63
CA GLU A 295 -13.80 26.35 -9.01
C GLU A 295 -13.77 26.42 -7.48
N LYS A 296 -12.75 25.88 -6.80
CA LYS A 296 -12.65 25.85 -5.32
C LYS A 296 -11.90 27.02 -4.68
N LYS A 297 -11.53 28.07 -5.43
CA LYS A 297 -10.93 29.31 -4.86
C LYS A 297 -11.95 30.34 -4.36
N GLN A 298 -13.22 30.02 -4.34
CA GLN A 298 -14.29 30.97 -3.97
C GLN A 298 -15.23 30.46 -2.87
N ASN A 299 -14.73 29.71 -1.88
CA ASN A 299 -15.52 29.52 -0.66
C ASN A 299 -14.61 29.56 0.56
#